data_1fb6f6f2c1834240fdcf8f5fbca9969c
#
_entry.id   1fb6f6f2c1834240fdcf8f5fbca9969c
#
_cell.length_a   1.000
_cell.length_b   1.000
_cell.length_c   1.000
_cell.angle_alpha   90.00
_cell.angle_beta   90.00
_cell.angle_gamma   90.00
#
_symmetry.space_group_name_H-M   'P 1'
#
loop_
_entity.id
_entity.type
_entity.pdbx_description
1 polymer ?
#
loop_
_entity_poly.entity_id
_entity_poly.type
_entity_poly.pdbx_seq_one_letter_code
_entity_poly.pdbx_strand_id
1 'polypeptide(L)'
;IVLVPGVGMFSFGRNKQTARVASEFYVNAINVMRGAEALSTYKPISDHEKFRIEYWALEEAKLQRMPTPKSHATRVALVTGAASGIGKAIASRLAYDGACVVVADLDADKATAAAAELGDADVAVGVGIDVADAAAVQRAIDAAVLAFGGVDLVVNNAGLSLSKPLLETTEADWDLQHDVMAKGSFLVSKAAAKAMIE
;
A
#
# COMPACT_ATOMS: atom_id res chain seq x y z
N ILE A 1 9.16 0.51 -15.85
CA ILE A 1 9.61 -0.90 -15.84
C ILE A 1 11.11 -0.92 -15.64
N VAL A 2 11.62 -1.76 -14.73
CA VAL A 2 13.05 -2.02 -14.52
C VAL A 2 13.26 -3.53 -14.59
N LEU A 3 14.17 -3.95 -15.46
CA LEU A 3 14.57 -5.35 -15.58
C LEU A 3 15.87 -5.56 -14.80
N VAL A 4 15.89 -6.57 -13.93
CA VAL A 4 17.08 -6.95 -13.15
C VAL A 4 17.46 -8.37 -13.54
N PRO A 5 18.61 -8.57 -14.21
CA PRO A 5 19.07 -9.89 -14.65
C PRO A 5 19.15 -10.87 -13.46
N GLY A 6 18.59 -12.06 -13.64
CA GLY A 6 18.57 -13.11 -12.60
C GLY A 6 17.55 -12.92 -11.46
N VAL A 7 16.90 -11.75 -11.41
CA VAL A 7 15.86 -11.44 -10.39
C VAL A 7 14.48 -11.38 -11.02
N GLY A 8 14.31 -10.54 -12.05
CA GLY A 8 13.02 -10.37 -12.71
C GLY A 8 12.74 -8.94 -13.16
N MET A 9 11.47 -8.57 -13.10
CA MET A 9 10.97 -7.28 -13.55
C MET A 9 10.24 -6.56 -12.41
N PHE A 10 10.56 -5.29 -12.25
CA PHE A 10 9.84 -4.38 -11.36
C PHE A 10 9.06 -3.35 -12.18
N SER A 11 7.81 -3.17 -11.85
CA SER A 11 6.95 -2.14 -12.46
C SER A 11 6.60 -1.08 -11.43
N PHE A 12 6.52 0.16 -11.89
CA PHE A 12 6.19 1.32 -11.08
C PHE A 12 5.03 2.08 -11.73
N GLY A 13 4.18 2.65 -10.92
CA GLY A 13 3.05 3.45 -11.36
C GLY A 13 2.60 4.40 -10.25
N ARG A 14 1.71 5.31 -10.58
CA ARG A 14 1.11 6.25 -9.60
C ARG A 14 0.28 5.57 -8.51
N ASN A 15 -0.14 4.33 -8.73
CA ASN A 15 -0.81 3.45 -7.78
C ASN A 15 -0.52 1.99 -8.18
N LYS A 16 -0.86 1.04 -7.30
CA LYS A 16 -0.60 -0.38 -7.52
C LYS A 16 -1.29 -0.93 -8.77
N GLN A 17 -2.52 -0.54 -9.04
CA GLN A 17 -3.24 -0.96 -10.24
C GLN A 17 -2.48 -0.54 -11.52
N THR A 18 -2.02 0.72 -11.59
CA THR A 18 -1.24 1.21 -12.74
C THR A 18 0.09 0.46 -12.88
N ALA A 19 0.78 0.18 -11.76
CA ALA A 19 2.02 -0.59 -11.77
C ALA A 19 1.77 -2.03 -12.26
N ARG A 20 0.70 -2.70 -11.79
CA ARG A 20 0.31 -4.03 -12.25
C ARG A 20 -0.01 -4.05 -13.75
N VAL A 21 -0.86 -3.15 -14.20
CA VAL A 21 -1.24 -3.05 -15.63
C VAL A 21 0.00 -2.81 -16.50
N ALA A 22 0.92 -1.92 -16.09
CA ALA A 22 2.16 -1.68 -16.81
C ALA A 22 3.01 -2.96 -16.94
N SER A 23 3.06 -3.79 -15.88
CA SER A 23 3.78 -5.07 -15.93
C SER A 23 3.14 -6.06 -16.90
N GLU A 24 1.82 -6.17 -16.90
CA GLU A 24 1.07 -7.05 -17.81
C GLU A 24 1.30 -6.67 -19.28
N PHE A 25 1.25 -5.38 -19.59
CA PHE A 25 1.59 -4.88 -20.94
C PHE A 25 3.03 -5.20 -21.35
N TYR A 26 3.96 -5.08 -20.40
CA TYR A 26 5.37 -5.36 -20.71
C TYR A 26 5.62 -6.87 -20.92
N VAL A 27 4.97 -7.74 -20.13
CA VAL A 27 5.00 -9.20 -20.36
C VAL A 27 4.43 -9.54 -21.74
N ASN A 28 3.33 -8.90 -22.15
CA ASN A 28 2.77 -9.07 -23.47
C ASN A 28 3.76 -8.62 -24.57
N ALA A 29 4.43 -7.49 -24.39
CA ALA A 29 5.47 -7.01 -25.31
C ALA A 29 6.64 -8.01 -25.42
N ILE A 30 7.09 -8.61 -24.31
CA ILE A 30 8.11 -9.68 -24.32
C ILE A 30 7.63 -10.88 -25.16
N ASN A 31 6.41 -11.30 -25.00
CA ASN A 31 5.83 -12.42 -25.76
C ASN A 31 5.77 -12.08 -27.28
N VAL A 32 5.42 -10.86 -27.65
CA VAL A 32 5.44 -10.39 -29.04
C VAL A 32 6.85 -10.40 -29.60
N MET A 33 7.84 -9.88 -28.85
CA MET A 33 9.24 -9.91 -29.27
C MET A 33 9.75 -11.33 -29.49
N ARG A 34 9.47 -12.24 -28.56
CA ARG A 34 9.84 -13.66 -28.68
C ARG A 34 9.18 -14.33 -29.89
N GLY A 35 7.90 -14.05 -30.14
CA GLY A 35 7.20 -14.56 -31.31
C GLY A 35 7.79 -14.02 -32.62
N ALA A 36 8.12 -12.74 -32.67
CA ALA A 36 8.76 -12.13 -33.84
C ALA A 36 10.15 -12.74 -34.11
N GLU A 37 11.00 -12.91 -33.10
CA GLU A 37 12.32 -13.55 -33.24
C GLU A 37 12.21 -15.02 -33.67
N ALA A 38 11.14 -15.73 -33.31
CA ALA A 38 10.92 -17.11 -33.72
C ALA A 38 10.58 -17.24 -35.23
N LEU A 39 10.04 -16.19 -35.85
CA LEU A 39 9.65 -16.15 -37.27
C LEU A 39 10.66 -15.41 -38.13
N SER A 40 11.29 -14.36 -37.59
CA SER A 40 12.24 -13.48 -38.29
C SER A 40 13.00 -12.66 -37.23
N THR A 41 13.53 -11.52 -37.59
CA THR A 41 14.20 -10.59 -36.68
C THR A 41 13.18 -9.57 -36.16
N TYR A 42 13.08 -9.42 -34.83
CA TYR A 42 12.27 -8.38 -34.23
C TYR A 42 12.78 -6.98 -34.64
N LYS A 43 11.86 -6.14 -35.08
CA LYS A 43 12.13 -4.73 -35.37
C LYS A 43 11.13 -3.87 -34.61
N PRO A 44 11.58 -2.97 -33.69
CA PRO A 44 10.71 -2.03 -33.06
C PRO A 44 10.15 -1.02 -34.07
N ILE A 45 8.99 -0.43 -33.76
CA ILE A 45 8.49 0.72 -34.53
C ILE A 45 9.43 1.90 -34.34
N SER A 46 9.49 2.80 -35.35
CA SER A 46 10.34 3.97 -35.29
C SER A 46 9.93 4.94 -34.19
N ASP A 47 10.85 5.78 -33.73
CA ASP A 47 10.53 6.80 -32.72
C ASP A 47 9.50 7.80 -33.24
N HIS A 48 9.46 8.05 -34.55
CA HIS A 48 8.42 8.87 -35.18
C HIS A 48 7.03 8.24 -35.05
N GLU A 49 6.87 6.94 -35.26
CA GLU A 49 5.60 6.24 -35.10
C GLU A 49 5.18 6.15 -33.62
N LYS A 50 6.16 5.96 -32.70
CA LYS A 50 5.87 6.03 -31.24
C LYS A 50 5.31 7.40 -30.88
N PHE A 51 5.95 8.47 -31.35
CA PHE A 51 5.49 9.84 -31.10
C PHE A 51 4.07 10.07 -31.64
N ARG A 52 3.77 9.64 -32.85
CA ARG A 52 2.45 9.80 -33.47
C ARG A 52 1.34 9.08 -32.70
N ILE A 53 1.62 7.90 -32.15
CA ILE A 53 0.66 7.13 -31.33
C ILE A 53 0.47 7.81 -29.97
N GLU A 54 1.55 8.23 -29.32
CA GLU A 54 1.53 8.82 -27.98
C GLU A 54 0.77 10.16 -27.98
N TYR A 55 0.96 10.97 -29.00
CA TYR A 55 0.35 12.31 -29.11
C TYR A 55 -0.81 12.35 -30.11
N TRP A 56 -1.51 11.24 -30.28
CA TRP A 56 -2.71 11.21 -31.11
C TRP A 56 -3.85 11.98 -30.44
N ALA A 57 -4.56 12.82 -31.22
CA ALA A 57 -5.61 13.69 -30.72
C ALA A 57 -6.73 13.00 -29.92
N LEU A 58 -7.02 11.72 -30.22
CA LEU A 58 -8.00 10.95 -29.46
C LEU A 58 -7.47 10.51 -28.08
N GLU A 59 -6.19 10.19 -27.96
CA GLU A 59 -5.57 9.89 -26.67
C GLU A 59 -5.50 11.17 -25.80
N GLU A 60 -5.15 12.30 -26.38
CA GLU A 60 -5.18 13.60 -25.69
C GLU A 60 -6.59 13.94 -25.20
N ALA A 61 -7.59 13.76 -26.04
CA ALA A 61 -9.00 13.98 -25.66
C ALA A 61 -9.47 13.02 -24.54
N LYS A 62 -8.97 11.80 -24.52
CA LYS A 62 -9.21 10.81 -23.47
C LYS A 62 -8.58 11.23 -22.15
N LEU A 63 -7.33 11.70 -22.16
CA LEU A 63 -6.64 12.21 -20.98
C LEU A 63 -7.38 13.40 -20.36
N GLN A 64 -7.86 14.34 -21.18
CA GLN A 64 -8.64 15.51 -20.73
C GLN A 64 -9.99 15.14 -20.10
N ARG A 65 -10.55 13.98 -20.44
CA ARG A 65 -11.83 13.48 -19.89
C ARG A 65 -11.64 12.61 -18.64
N MET A 66 -10.42 12.34 -18.22
CA MET A 66 -10.18 11.56 -17.01
C MET A 66 -10.75 12.27 -15.79
N PRO A 67 -11.39 11.54 -14.86
CA PRO A 67 -11.93 12.14 -13.65
C PRO A 67 -10.80 12.76 -12.80
N THR A 68 -11.11 13.85 -12.12
CA THR A 68 -10.18 14.48 -11.17
C THR A 68 -9.76 13.46 -10.11
N PRO A 69 -8.44 13.34 -9.85
CA PRO A 69 -7.96 12.46 -8.80
C PRO A 69 -8.61 12.76 -7.45
N LYS A 70 -8.92 11.74 -6.67
CA LYS A 70 -9.41 11.88 -5.30
C LYS A 70 -8.33 12.49 -4.40
N SER A 71 -8.74 13.05 -3.24
CA SER A 71 -7.86 13.82 -2.35
C SER A 71 -6.64 13.04 -1.84
N HIS A 72 -6.76 11.73 -1.66
CA HIS A 72 -5.69 10.84 -1.21
C HIS A 72 -5.20 9.88 -2.32
N ALA A 73 -5.55 10.16 -3.59
CA ALA A 73 -5.00 9.39 -4.70
C ALA A 73 -3.46 9.42 -4.66
N THR A 74 -2.84 8.27 -4.93
CA THR A 74 -1.38 8.06 -4.86
C THR A 74 -0.77 7.99 -3.46
N ARG A 75 -1.55 8.06 -2.39
CA ARG A 75 -1.07 7.94 -1.02
C ARG A 75 -1.21 6.51 -0.51
N VAL A 76 -0.26 6.11 0.32
CA VAL A 76 -0.26 4.84 1.04
C VAL A 76 -0.44 5.13 2.53
N ALA A 77 -1.51 4.61 3.11
CA ALA A 77 -1.85 4.82 4.51
C ALA A 77 -1.75 3.53 5.32
N LEU A 78 -1.07 3.56 6.46
CA LEU A 78 -1.08 2.50 7.45
C LEU A 78 -1.95 2.92 8.63
N VAL A 79 -2.96 2.12 8.97
CA VAL A 79 -3.88 2.40 10.10
C VAL A 79 -3.78 1.25 11.09
N THR A 80 -3.38 1.53 12.34
CA THR A 80 -3.28 0.53 13.40
C THR A 80 -4.60 0.36 14.15
N GLY A 81 -4.92 -0.85 14.60
CA GLY A 81 -6.22 -1.19 15.22
C GLY A 81 -7.37 -1.02 14.22
N ALA A 82 -7.14 -1.35 12.97
CA ALA A 82 -8.04 -1.01 11.87
C ALA A 82 -9.00 -2.16 11.46
N ALA A 83 -8.98 -3.29 12.14
CA ALA A 83 -9.94 -4.38 11.87
C ALA A 83 -11.37 -4.05 12.36
N SER A 84 -11.54 -3.04 13.24
CA SER A 84 -12.85 -2.70 13.80
C SER A 84 -12.94 -1.22 14.20
N GLY A 85 -14.14 -0.82 14.60
CA GLY A 85 -14.42 0.47 15.26
C GLY A 85 -13.93 1.69 14.48
N ILE A 86 -13.28 2.61 15.19
CA ILE A 86 -12.80 3.89 14.65
C ILE A 86 -11.71 3.66 13.58
N GLY A 87 -10.76 2.76 13.86
CA GLY A 87 -9.69 2.45 12.90
C GLY A 87 -10.22 1.96 11.57
N LYS A 88 -11.21 1.04 11.58
CA LYS A 88 -11.86 0.56 10.37
C LYS A 88 -12.59 1.67 9.61
N ALA A 89 -13.27 2.56 10.32
CA ALA A 89 -13.95 3.71 9.71
C ALA A 89 -12.95 4.67 9.05
N ILE A 90 -11.80 4.92 9.68
CA ILE A 90 -10.71 5.74 9.12
C ILE A 90 -10.14 5.06 7.87
N ALA A 91 -9.82 3.76 7.95
CA ALA A 91 -9.31 2.98 6.82
C ALA A 91 -10.27 3.02 5.62
N SER A 92 -11.57 2.83 5.89
CA SER A 92 -12.63 2.91 4.87
C SER A 92 -12.70 4.30 4.24
N ARG A 93 -12.59 5.34 5.02
CA ARG A 93 -12.61 6.72 4.51
C ARG A 93 -11.39 7.03 3.65
N LEU A 94 -10.20 6.63 4.06
CA LEU A 94 -8.96 6.82 3.29
C LEU A 94 -9.01 6.07 1.95
N ALA A 95 -9.50 4.81 1.95
CA ALA A 95 -9.70 4.05 0.72
C ALA A 95 -10.74 4.70 -0.21
N TYR A 96 -11.87 5.17 0.35
CA TYR A 96 -12.87 5.92 -0.42
C TYR A 96 -12.28 7.17 -1.05
N ASP A 97 -11.41 7.89 -0.36
CA ASP A 97 -10.72 9.08 -0.83
C ASP A 97 -9.51 8.77 -1.76
N GLY A 98 -9.27 7.49 -2.05
CA GLY A 98 -8.34 7.03 -3.08
C GLY A 98 -6.96 6.58 -2.60
N ALA A 99 -6.72 6.50 -1.30
CA ALA A 99 -5.49 5.93 -0.76
C ALA A 99 -5.44 4.40 -0.94
N CYS A 100 -4.23 3.85 -1.09
CA CYS A 100 -3.97 2.46 -0.77
C CYS A 100 -3.84 2.30 0.75
N VAL A 101 -4.47 1.27 1.34
CA VAL A 101 -4.56 1.17 2.80
C VAL A 101 -3.97 -0.14 3.32
N VAL A 102 -3.09 -0.03 4.29
CA VAL A 102 -2.65 -1.16 5.11
C VAL A 102 -3.50 -1.18 6.37
N VAL A 103 -4.39 -2.15 6.46
CA VAL A 103 -5.24 -2.42 7.61
C VAL A 103 -4.43 -3.25 8.59
N ALA A 104 -3.92 -2.64 9.65
CA ALA A 104 -3.04 -3.29 10.61
C ALA A 104 -3.78 -3.52 11.95
N ASP A 105 -3.77 -4.75 12.44
CA ASP A 105 -4.44 -5.12 13.69
C ASP A 105 -3.69 -6.25 14.41
N LEU A 106 -3.90 -6.41 15.70
CA LEU A 106 -3.34 -7.53 16.46
C LEU A 106 -3.85 -8.87 15.93
N ASP A 107 -5.10 -8.92 15.49
CA ASP A 107 -5.74 -10.07 14.87
C ASP A 107 -5.55 -9.98 13.33
N ALA A 108 -4.59 -10.74 12.80
CA ALA A 108 -4.25 -10.75 11.38
C ALA A 108 -5.42 -11.20 10.47
N ASP A 109 -6.24 -12.14 10.95
CA ASP A 109 -7.37 -12.65 10.17
C ASP A 109 -8.46 -11.59 10.05
N LYS A 110 -8.76 -10.88 11.14
CA LYS A 110 -9.69 -9.76 11.10
C LYS A 110 -9.15 -8.60 10.28
N ALA A 111 -7.85 -8.30 10.36
CA ALA A 111 -7.22 -7.29 9.49
C ALA A 111 -7.39 -7.63 8.02
N THR A 112 -7.15 -8.89 7.65
CA THR A 112 -7.33 -9.38 6.27
C THR A 112 -8.79 -9.30 5.82
N ALA A 113 -9.72 -9.72 6.66
CA ALA A 113 -11.16 -9.62 6.36
C ALA A 113 -11.60 -8.16 6.19
N ALA A 114 -11.16 -7.26 7.07
CA ALA A 114 -11.48 -5.84 6.97
C ALA A 114 -10.87 -5.18 5.73
N ALA A 115 -9.65 -5.56 5.34
CA ALA A 115 -9.03 -5.08 4.10
C ALA A 115 -9.82 -5.53 2.86
N ALA A 116 -10.29 -6.78 2.82
CA ALA A 116 -11.10 -7.29 1.72
C ALA A 116 -12.44 -6.56 1.53
N GLU A 117 -12.98 -5.96 2.58
CA GLU A 117 -14.18 -5.12 2.49
C GLU A 117 -13.91 -3.75 1.83
N LEU A 118 -12.67 -3.28 1.84
CA LEU A 118 -12.28 -1.99 1.26
C LEU A 118 -12.03 -2.08 -0.25
N GLY A 119 -11.70 -3.26 -0.74
CA GLY A 119 -11.41 -3.50 -2.15
C GLY A 119 -10.51 -4.72 -2.36
N ASP A 120 -9.99 -4.86 -3.56
CA ASP A 120 -9.02 -5.88 -3.89
C ASP A 120 -7.59 -5.52 -3.38
N ALA A 121 -6.63 -6.39 -3.68
CA ALA A 121 -5.23 -6.20 -3.27
C ALA A 121 -4.54 -4.99 -3.92
N ASP A 122 -5.15 -4.34 -4.91
CA ASP A 122 -4.66 -3.07 -5.47
C ASP A 122 -5.05 -1.87 -4.58
N VAL A 123 -6.05 -2.04 -3.69
CA VAL A 123 -6.59 -0.99 -2.80
C VAL A 123 -6.18 -1.19 -1.36
N ALA A 124 -6.30 -2.42 -0.82
CA ALA A 124 -6.02 -2.66 0.60
C ALA A 124 -5.37 -4.02 0.87
N VAL A 125 -4.56 -4.06 1.92
CA VAL A 125 -3.98 -5.30 2.46
C VAL A 125 -4.13 -5.34 3.98
N GLY A 126 -4.40 -6.53 4.53
CA GLY A 126 -4.45 -6.77 5.96
C GLY A 126 -3.11 -7.27 6.50
N VAL A 127 -2.68 -6.77 7.65
CA VAL A 127 -1.40 -7.14 8.29
C VAL A 127 -1.59 -7.32 9.79
N GLY A 128 -1.06 -8.44 10.33
CA GLY A 128 -0.97 -8.65 11.77
C GLY A 128 0.13 -7.78 12.40
N ILE A 129 -0.19 -7.03 13.44
CA ILE A 129 0.77 -6.17 14.15
C ILE A 129 0.49 -6.13 15.64
N ASP A 130 1.50 -6.44 16.46
CA ASP A 130 1.57 -5.97 17.83
C ASP A 130 2.36 -4.66 17.85
N VAL A 131 1.68 -3.55 18.13
CA VAL A 131 2.33 -2.22 18.14
C VAL A 131 3.35 -2.06 19.26
N ALA A 132 3.28 -2.88 20.32
CA ALA A 132 4.25 -2.89 21.43
C ALA A 132 5.53 -3.67 21.09
N ASP A 133 5.55 -4.44 19.98
CA ASP A 133 6.72 -5.19 19.48
C ASP A 133 7.35 -4.48 18.27
N ALA A 134 8.57 -3.98 18.44
CA ALA A 134 9.31 -3.29 17.38
C ALA A 134 9.55 -4.14 16.13
N ALA A 135 9.72 -5.48 16.28
CA ALA A 135 9.92 -6.36 15.15
C ALA A 135 8.62 -6.59 14.37
N ALA A 136 7.47 -6.70 15.06
CA ALA A 136 6.15 -6.76 14.41
C ALA A 136 5.83 -5.47 13.68
N VAL A 137 6.15 -4.32 14.27
CA VAL A 137 6.01 -3.00 13.62
C VAL A 137 6.84 -2.93 12.34
N GLN A 138 8.13 -3.34 12.39
CA GLN A 138 8.97 -3.33 11.19
C GLN A 138 8.40 -4.22 10.09
N ARG A 139 7.97 -5.45 10.43
CA ARG A 139 7.31 -6.34 9.44
C ARG A 139 6.08 -5.73 8.80
N ALA A 140 5.28 -4.96 9.55
CA ALA A 140 4.11 -4.29 8.99
C ALA A 140 4.49 -3.15 8.02
N ILE A 141 5.54 -2.40 8.32
CA ILE A 141 6.10 -1.40 7.40
C ILE A 141 6.66 -2.07 6.15
N ASP A 142 7.44 -3.15 6.29
CA ASP A 142 7.99 -3.90 5.16
C ASP A 142 6.88 -4.45 4.25
N ALA A 143 5.78 -4.92 4.85
CA ALA A 143 4.59 -5.36 4.10
C ALA A 143 3.93 -4.21 3.33
N ALA A 144 3.86 -3.00 3.90
CA ALA A 144 3.36 -1.82 3.21
C ALA A 144 4.25 -1.43 2.02
N VAL A 145 5.57 -1.43 2.22
CA VAL A 145 6.55 -1.16 1.16
C VAL A 145 6.46 -2.20 0.05
N LEU A 146 6.37 -3.48 0.40
CA LEU A 146 6.25 -4.56 -0.59
C LEU A 146 4.93 -4.49 -1.37
N ALA A 147 3.83 -4.16 -0.70
CA ALA A 147 2.51 -4.11 -1.33
C ALA A 147 2.31 -2.85 -2.20
N PHE A 148 2.77 -1.70 -1.74
CA PHE A 148 2.41 -0.39 -2.31
C PHE A 148 3.60 0.52 -2.62
N GLY A 149 4.83 0.12 -2.28
CA GLY A 149 6.05 0.85 -2.59
C GLY A 149 6.50 1.86 -1.51
N GLY A 150 5.74 2.02 -0.43
CA GLY A 150 6.10 2.95 0.65
C GLY A 150 4.97 3.19 1.64
N VAL A 151 5.13 4.20 2.48
CA VAL A 151 4.11 4.71 3.42
C VAL A 151 4.14 6.24 3.37
N ASP A 152 2.98 6.88 3.17
CA ASP A 152 2.83 8.34 3.18
C ASP A 152 2.11 8.85 4.43
N LEU A 153 1.19 8.04 4.97
CA LEU A 153 0.32 8.39 6.08
C LEU A 153 0.34 7.29 7.13
N VAL A 154 0.41 7.67 8.39
CA VAL A 154 0.25 6.74 9.52
C VAL A 154 -0.83 7.24 10.46
N VAL A 155 -1.73 6.34 10.82
CA VAL A 155 -2.75 6.59 11.82
C VAL A 155 -2.51 5.67 13.00
N ASN A 156 -1.97 6.20 14.08
CA ASN A 156 -1.83 5.51 15.35
C ASN A 156 -3.18 5.50 16.07
N ASN A 157 -4.00 4.50 15.74
CA ASN A 157 -5.33 4.33 16.32
C ASN A 157 -5.39 3.15 17.30
N ALA A 158 -4.46 2.19 17.21
CA ALA A 158 -4.42 1.07 18.15
C ALA A 158 -4.36 1.57 19.59
N GLY A 159 -5.25 1.09 20.41
CA GLY A 159 -5.34 1.48 21.80
C GLY A 159 -6.31 0.58 22.57
N LEU A 160 -6.19 0.59 23.86
CA LEU A 160 -7.07 -0.09 24.78
C LEU A 160 -7.28 0.76 26.04
N SER A 161 -8.40 0.55 26.72
CA SER A 161 -8.69 1.17 28.01
C SER A 161 -9.16 0.10 28.97
N LEU A 162 -8.46 -0.02 30.08
CA LEU A 162 -8.85 -0.86 31.20
C LEU A 162 -9.45 0.06 32.25
N SER A 163 -10.78 0.08 32.33
CA SER A 163 -11.50 0.88 33.33
C SER A 163 -11.57 0.11 34.66
N LYS A 164 -10.70 0.49 35.61
CA LYS A 164 -10.64 -0.06 36.97
C LYS A 164 -10.50 1.07 37.98
N PRO A 165 -11.03 0.90 39.23
CA PRO A 165 -10.72 1.81 40.32
C PRO A 165 -9.19 1.89 40.53
N LEU A 166 -8.69 3.04 40.97
CA LEU A 166 -7.26 3.25 41.16
C LEU A 166 -6.61 2.19 42.08
N LEU A 167 -7.29 1.82 43.16
CA LEU A 167 -6.76 0.85 44.12
C LEU A 167 -6.76 -0.60 43.61
N GLU A 168 -7.46 -0.88 42.51
CA GLU A 168 -7.55 -2.20 41.87
C GLU A 168 -6.67 -2.27 40.60
N THR A 169 -6.14 -1.14 40.16
CA THR A 169 -5.26 -1.07 39.01
C THR A 169 -3.88 -1.61 39.37
N THR A 170 -3.43 -2.64 38.68
CA THR A 170 -2.12 -3.26 38.88
C THR A 170 -1.05 -2.57 38.01
N GLU A 171 0.24 -2.78 38.32
CA GLU A 171 1.35 -2.34 37.48
C GLU A 171 1.23 -2.95 36.08
N ALA A 172 0.84 -4.22 35.98
CA ALA A 172 0.63 -4.89 34.68
C ALA A 172 -0.49 -4.23 33.83
N ASP A 173 -1.57 -3.77 34.48
CA ASP A 173 -2.62 -3.02 33.79
C ASP A 173 -2.10 -1.65 33.29
N TRP A 174 -1.26 -1.01 34.06
CA TRP A 174 -0.61 0.24 33.70
C TRP A 174 0.38 0.04 32.55
N ASP A 175 1.27 -0.94 32.68
CA ASP A 175 2.29 -1.24 31.68
C ASP A 175 1.65 -1.61 30.33
N LEU A 176 0.62 -2.46 30.33
CA LEU A 176 -0.09 -2.84 29.11
C LEU A 176 -0.68 -1.64 28.37
N GLN A 177 -1.33 -0.71 29.10
CA GLN A 177 -1.89 0.48 28.46
C GLN A 177 -0.81 1.39 27.89
N HIS A 178 0.27 1.58 28.63
CA HIS A 178 1.40 2.42 28.19
C HIS A 178 2.19 1.78 27.05
N ASP A 179 2.39 0.46 27.08
CA ASP A 179 3.05 -0.25 26.00
C ASP A 179 2.27 -0.15 24.68
N VAL A 180 0.95 -0.31 24.71
CA VAL A 180 0.15 -0.19 23.49
C VAL A 180 0.01 1.26 23.04
N MET A 181 -0.37 2.19 23.94
CA MET A 181 -0.77 3.54 23.54
C MET A 181 0.42 4.49 23.37
N ALA A 182 1.38 4.50 24.31
CA ALA A 182 2.51 5.41 24.28
C ALA A 182 3.69 4.82 23.47
N LYS A 183 4.20 3.67 23.92
CA LYS A 183 5.32 3.00 23.26
C LYS A 183 4.96 2.53 21.85
N GLY A 184 3.76 1.97 21.66
CA GLY A 184 3.27 1.54 20.34
C GLY A 184 3.21 2.68 19.34
N SER A 185 2.62 3.81 19.72
CA SER A 185 2.60 5.00 18.87
C SER A 185 4.01 5.52 18.53
N PHE A 186 4.94 5.47 19.48
CA PHE A 186 6.33 5.82 19.25
C PHE A 186 7.00 4.85 18.25
N LEU A 187 6.87 3.55 18.45
CA LEU A 187 7.51 2.54 17.60
C LEU A 187 6.99 2.61 16.16
N VAL A 188 5.67 2.69 15.98
CA VAL A 188 5.04 2.79 14.65
C VAL A 188 5.46 4.09 13.96
N SER A 189 5.40 5.23 14.65
CA SER A 189 5.81 6.52 14.08
C SER A 189 7.29 6.54 13.70
N LYS A 190 8.16 5.97 14.54
CA LYS A 190 9.61 5.89 14.27
C LYS A 190 9.92 5.04 13.04
N ALA A 191 9.31 3.85 12.92
CA ALA A 191 9.54 2.96 11.80
C ALA A 191 8.98 3.54 10.50
N ALA A 192 7.78 4.12 10.54
CA ALA A 192 7.18 4.76 9.38
C ALA A 192 7.96 6.01 8.92
N ALA A 193 8.41 6.86 9.85
CA ALA A 193 9.22 8.04 9.51
C ALA A 193 10.51 7.64 8.78
N LYS A 194 11.13 6.52 9.16
CA LYS A 194 12.30 5.99 8.46
C LYS A 194 11.95 5.63 7.01
N ALA A 195 10.87 4.88 6.79
CA ALA A 195 10.41 4.49 5.44
C ALA A 195 9.92 5.67 4.58
N MET A 196 9.49 6.79 5.20
CA MET A 196 9.08 8.01 4.49
C MET A 196 10.28 8.86 4.03
N ILE A 197 11.46 8.69 4.63
CA ILE A 197 12.66 9.49 4.36
C ILE A 197 13.59 8.79 3.37
N GLU A 198 13.65 7.47 3.40
CA GLU A 198 14.41 6.62 2.47
C GLU A 198 13.77 6.56 1.09
#